data_a69e12fee6f2bd6ef8424718aa1363df
#
_entry.id   a69e12fee6f2bd6ef8424718aa1363df
#
_cell.length_a   1.000
_cell.length_b   1.000
_cell.length_c   1.000
_cell.angle_alpha   90.00
_cell.angle_beta   90.00
_cell.angle_gamma   90.00
#
_symmetry.space_group_name_H-M   'P 1'
#
loop_
_entity.id
_entity.type
_entity.pdbx_description
1 polymer ?
#
loop_
_entity_poly.entity_id
_entity_poly.type
_entity_poly.pdbx_seq_one_letter_code
_entity_poly.pdbx_strand_id
1 'polypeptide(L)'
;AQYRDYWDGIITDEVHRVSGSPTAVTQYQKVLNSLSARHKYGLSATVHRSDGMIKATYALVGEVAYKVPDEAVADKIMKVGIYPVGTGVQISREALNTDGTLNYTKLITYLTENAARNQLIADSIEQRPSLILSDRLNHLEVLISLLPAGMRKDAVMISGKMTTKKGKAEREQALEDMRSGKKKYLFATYSLAKEGLDVPRLERLYLTTPQKDYAVVTQSIGRIARTFEGKSDPIAYDFVDDIAYLVKSYKKRCTTYRKNGCYFVKEGGTSPCA
;
A
#
# COMPACT_ATOMS: atom_id res chain seq x y z
N ALA A 1 28.60 -16.08 11.32
CA ALA A 1 29.30 -17.35 11.51
C ALA A 1 28.79 -18.15 12.73
N GLN A 2 28.34 -17.49 13.81
CA GLN A 2 27.94 -18.15 15.07
C GLN A 2 26.72 -19.10 14.95
N TYR A 3 25.84 -18.89 13.98
CA TYR A 3 24.58 -19.65 13.78
C TYR A 3 24.53 -20.41 12.45
N ARG A 4 25.69 -20.65 11.82
CA ARG A 4 25.73 -21.21 10.46
C ARG A 4 25.03 -22.57 10.36
N ASP A 5 25.30 -23.46 11.28
CA ASP A 5 24.80 -24.85 11.30
C ASP A 5 23.89 -25.12 12.51
N TYR A 6 23.24 -24.07 13.03
CA TYR A 6 22.44 -24.12 14.25
C TYR A 6 20.97 -24.52 14.00
N TRP A 7 20.43 -24.21 12.80
CA TRP A 7 19.02 -24.35 12.51
C TRP A 7 18.73 -25.47 11.51
N ASP A 8 17.79 -26.35 11.83
CA ASP A 8 17.29 -27.37 10.88
C ASP A 8 16.37 -26.74 9.81
N GLY A 9 15.61 -25.74 10.19
CA GLY A 9 14.66 -25.06 9.32
C GLY A 9 14.73 -23.54 9.43
N ILE A 10 14.51 -22.86 8.30
CA ILE A 10 14.40 -21.41 8.21
C ILE A 10 13.08 -21.08 7.51
N ILE A 11 12.24 -20.25 8.13
CA ILE A 11 11.05 -19.68 7.54
C ILE A 11 11.31 -18.21 7.26
N THR A 12 11.15 -17.79 6.01
CA THR A 12 11.32 -16.40 5.57
C THR A 12 9.98 -15.82 5.21
N ASP A 13 9.51 -14.84 5.98
CA ASP A 13 8.31 -14.09 5.63
C ASP A 13 8.61 -13.05 4.55
N GLU A 14 7.57 -12.69 3.74
CA GLU A 14 7.69 -11.79 2.58
C GLU A 14 8.85 -12.17 1.64
N VAL A 15 8.98 -13.46 1.34
CA VAL A 15 10.12 -14.04 0.60
C VAL A 15 10.34 -13.41 -0.78
N HIS A 16 9.31 -12.79 -1.38
CA HIS A 16 9.46 -12.04 -2.63
C HIS A 16 10.44 -10.86 -2.53
N ARG A 17 10.77 -10.40 -1.31
CA ARG A 17 11.75 -9.33 -1.03
C ARG A 17 13.19 -9.81 -1.01
N VAL A 18 13.43 -11.12 -1.00
CA VAL A 18 14.77 -11.71 -0.94
C VAL A 18 15.59 -11.35 -2.17
N SER A 19 15.00 -11.44 -3.35
CA SER A 19 15.66 -11.04 -4.58
C SER A 19 15.73 -9.52 -4.69
N GLY A 20 16.93 -8.98 -4.77
CA GLY A 20 17.18 -7.57 -5.00
C GLY A 20 16.93 -7.12 -6.44
N SER A 21 17.85 -6.34 -6.98
CA SER A 21 17.95 -6.03 -8.41
C SER A 21 18.99 -6.95 -9.07
N PRO A 22 19.05 -7.01 -10.40
CA PRO A 22 20.09 -7.77 -11.12
C PRO A 22 21.52 -7.40 -10.71
N THR A 23 21.72 -6.19 -10.20
CA THR A 23 23.04 -5.63 -9.85
C THR A 23 23.29 -5.52 -8.35
N ALA A 24 22.30 -5.86 -7.49
CA ALA A 24 22.42 -5.65 -6.05
C ALA A 24 21.87 -6.84 -5.23
N VAL A 25 22.74 -7.42 -4.41
CA VAL A 25 22.40 -8.47 -3.46
C VAL A 25 21.78 -7.86 -2.20
N THR A 26 20.58 -8.30 -1.84
CA THR A 26 19.90 -7.81 -0.61
C THR A 26 20.55 -8.36 0.66
N GLN A 27 20.28 -7.69 1.80
CA GLN A 27 20.65 -8.23 3.11
C GLN A 27 19.95 -9.58 3.39
N TYR A 28 18.69 -9.73 2.97
CA TYR A 28 17.95 -11.00 3.03
C TYR A 28 18.70 -12.14 2.34
N GLN A 29 19.14 -11.90 1.10
CA GLN A 29 19.89 -12.89 0.32
C GLN A 29 21.22 -13.24 1.00
N LYS A 30 21.94 -12.24 1.54
CA LYS A 30 23.19 -12.47 2.28
C LYS A 30 22.94 -13.33 3.52
N VAL A 31 21.90 -13.03 4.30
CA VAL A 31 21.55 -13.81 5.50
C VAL A 31 21.18 -15.24 5.12
N LEU A 32 20.27 -15.45 4.16
CA LEU A 32 19.86 -16.79 3.73
C LEU A 32 21.01 -17.64 3.17
N ASN A 33 21.98 -17.01 2.49
CA ASN A 33 23.17 -17.71 2.00
C ASN A 33 24.18 -18.02 3.10
N SER A 34 24.20 -17.23 4.18
CA SER A 34 25.12 -17.42 5.30
C SER A 34 24.64 -18.45 6.31
N LEU A 35 23.35 -18.81 6.27
CA LEU A 35 22.74 -19.78 7.16
C LEU A 35 22.53 -21.11 6.42
N SER A 36 23.16 -22.19 6.89
CA SER A 36 22.83 -23.53 6.45
C SER A 36 21.59 -24.01 7.21
N ALA A 37 20.63 -24.56 6.47
CA ALA A 37 19.48 -25.25 7.04
C ALA A 37 19.06 -26.36 6.07
N ARG A 38 18.61 -27.48 6.61
CA ARG A 38 18.09 -28.60 5.82
C ARG A 38 16.81 -28.22 5.08
N HIS A 39 16.00 -27.37 5.72
CA HIS A 39 14.72 -26.93 5.17
C HIS A 39 14.67 -25.40 5.13
N LYS A 40 14.36 -24.84 3.97
CA LYS A 40 14.14 -23.41 3.78
C LYS A 40 12.76 -23.20 3.19
N TYR A 41 11.89 -22.45 3.90
CA TYR A 41 10.55 -22.12 3.48
C TYR A 41 10.41 -20.63 3.29
N GLY A 42 9.69 -20.23 2.23
CA GLY A 42 9.32 -18.85 1.98
C GLY A 42 7.81 -18.67 2.06
N LEU A 43 7.36 -17.66 2.80
CA LEU A 43 5.98 -17.22 2.84
C LEU A 43 5.83 -15.92 2.07
N SER A 44 4.79 -15.78 1.26
CA SER A 44 4.47 -14.54 0.56
C SER A 44 3.03 -14.54 0.08
N ALA A 45 2.35 -13.43 0.26
CA ALA A 45 1.05 -13.19 -0.38
C ALA A 45 1.19 -12.84 -1.88
N THR A 46 2.40 -12.45 -2.32
CA THR A 46 2.67 -12.00 -3.70
C THR A 46 3.93 -12.66 -4.22
N VAL A 47 3.79 -13.76 -4.95
CA VAL A 47 4.95 -14.45 -5.59
C VAL A 47 5.28 -13.90 -6.98
N HIS A 48 4.48 -12.95 -7.51
CA HIS A 48 4.72 -12.37 -8.82
C HIS A 48 5.59 -11.12 -8.75
N ARG A 49 6.65 -11.09 -9.57
CA ARG A 49 7.51 -9.93 -9.80
C ARG A 49 7.59 -9.64 -11.29
N SER A 50 7.29 -8.40 -11.66
CA SER A 50 7.30 -7.95 -13.07
C SER A 50 8.71 -7.86 -13.67
N ASP A 51 9.75 -7.86 -12.82
CA ASP A 51 11.17 -7.78 -13.23
C ASP A 51 11.81 -9.17 -13.46
N GLY A 52 11.04 -10.25 -13.32
CA GLY A 52 11.53 -11.63 -13.50
C GLY A 52 12.45 -12.14 -12.38
N MET A 53 12.79 -11.33 -11.40
CA MET A 53 13.71 -11.69 -10.29
C MET A 53 13.14 -12.75 -9.33
N ILE A 54 11.89 -13.17 -9.50
CA ILE A 54 11.32 -14.28 -8.73
C ILE A 54 12.12 -15.58 -8.89
N LYS A 55 12.77 -15.79 -10.04
CA LYS A 55 13.64 -16.96 -10.27
C LYS A 55 14.82 -17.01 -9.28
N ALA A 56 15.37 -15.86 -8.88
CA ALA A 56 16.42 -15.79 -7.87
C ALA A 56 15.89 -16.17 -6.48
N THR A 57 14.63 -15.84 -6.16
CA THR A 57 13.97 -16.32 -4.94
C THR A 57 13.80 -17.83 -4.98
N TYR A 58 13.36 -18.40 -6.09
CA TYR A 58 13.20 -19.86 -6.24
C TYR A 58 14.53 -20.61 -6.12
N ALA A 59 15.62 -20.04 -6.61
CA ALA A 59 16.95 -20.62 -6.44
C ALA A 59 17.42 -20.70 -4.98
N LEU A 60 16.87 -19.83 -4.11
CA LEU A 60 17.27 -19.75 -2.70
C LEU A 60 16.39 -20.58 -1.75
N VAL A 61 15.10 -20.67 -2.03
CA VAL A 61 14.12 -21.30 -1.15
C VAL A 61 13.24 -22.35 -1.83
N GLY A 62 13.41 -22.57 -3.14
CA GLY A 62 12.58 -23.49 -3.92
C GLY A 62 11.37 -22.82 -4.59
N GLU A 63 10.71 -23.58 -5.47
CA GLU A 63 9.49 -23.15 -6.15
C GLU A 63 8.27 -23.17 -5.20
N VAL A 64 7.13 -22.67 -5.70
CA VAL A 64 5.87 -22.64 -4.92
C VAL A 64 5.42 -24.08 -4.64
N ALA A 65 5.56 -24.49 -3.39
CA ALA A 65 5.16 -25.81 -2.92
C ALA A 65 3.64 -25.91 -2.64
N TYR A 66 3.05 -24.81 -2.17
CA TYR A 66 1.62 -24.76 -1.84
C TYR A 66 1.06 -23.33 -1.99
N LYS A 67 -0.13 -23.22 -2.53
CA LYS A 67 -0.93 -22.00 -2.57
C LYS A 67 -2.21 -22.23 -1.78
N VAL A 68 -2.43 -21.39 -0.77
CA VAL A 68 -3.69 -21.43 0.00
C VAL A 68 -4.85 -21.13 -0.97
N PRO A 69 -5.87 -22.02 -1.05
CA PRO A 69 -7.05 -21.77 -1.87
C PRO A 69 -7.80 -20.52 -1.37
N ASP A 70 -8.38 -19.76 -2.28
CA ASP A 70 -9.10 -18.53 -1.94
C ASP A 70 -10.32 -18.83 -1.04
N GLU A 71 -10.94 -20.01 -1.19
CA GLU A 71 -12.04 -20.50 -0.36
C GLU A 71 -11.64 -20.71 1.11
N ALA A 72 -10.40 -21.14 1.36
CA ALA A 72 -9.91 -21.38 2.72
C ALA A 72 -9.75 -20.09 3.56
N VAL A 73 -9.77 -18.94 2.92
CA VAL A 73 -9.65 -17.62 3.56
C VAL A 73 -10.88 -16.74 3.32
N ALA A 74 -11.88 -17.21 2.58
CA ALA A 74 -13.07 -16.44 2.19
C ALA A 74 -13.80 -15.83 3.40
N ASP A 75 -13.92 -16.59 4.49
CA ASP A 75 -14.58 -16.15 5.73
C ASP A 75 -13.76 -15.13 6.54
N LYS A 76 -12.47 -14.96 6.21
CA LYS A 76 -11.53 -14.09 6.92
C LYS A 76 -11.22 -12.80 6.17
N ILE A 77 -11.69 -12.70 4.93
CA ILE A 77 -11.40 -11.58 4.04
C ILE A 77 -12.69 -11.05 3.44
N MET A 78 -12.96 -9.78 3.66
CA MET A 78 -14.09 -9.06 3.05
C MET A 78 -13.74 -8.65 1.62
N LYS A 79 -14.73 -8.70 0.72
CA LYS A 79 -14.59 -8.12 -0.61
C LYS A 79 -14.51 -6.60 -0.51
N VAL A 80 -13.55 -5.99 -1.20
CA VAL A 80 -13.32 -4.55 -1.17
C VAL A 80 -13.95 -3.90 -2.39
N GLY A 81 -14.76 -2.87 -2.17
CA GLY A 81 -15.28 -2.00 -3.21
C GLY A 81 -14.21 -0.99 -3.65
N ILE A 82 -14.08 -0.78 -4.96
CA ILE A 82 -13.21 0.26 -5.52
C ILE A 82 -14.09 1.42 -5.97
N TYR A 83 -13.82 2.60 -5.44
CA TYR A 83 -14.48 3.85 -5.81
C TYR A 83 -13.48 4.77 -6.51
N PRO A 84 -13.50 4.84 -7.84
CA PRO A 84 -12.63 5.75 -8.59
C PRO A 84 -13.16 7.19 -8.48
N VAL A 85 -12.29 8.12 -8.10
CA VAL A 85 -12.60 9.55 -8.01
C VAL A 85 -11.82 10.30 -9.08
N GLY A 86 -12.52 10.85 -10.07
CA GLY A 86 -11.90 11.73 -11.06
C GLY A 86 -11.52 13.06 -10.42
N THR A 87 -10.27 13.47 -10.53
CA THR A 87 -9.80 14.75 -9.96
C THR A 87 -9.93 15.92 -10.93
N GLY A 88 -10.04 15.65 -12.23
CA GLY A 88 -10.03 16.66 -13.29
C GLY A 88 -8.67 17.35 -13.49
N VAL A 89 -7.64 16.94 -12.77
CA VAL A 89 -6.29 17.54 -12.90
C VAL A 89 -5.65 17.10 -14.20
N GLN A 90 -5.27 18.07 -15.01
CA GLN A 90 -4.57 17.88 -16.27
C GLN A 90 -3.09 18.13 -16.11
N ILE A 91 -2.29 17.74 -17.12
CA ILE A 91 -0.85 17.93 -17.10
C ILE A 91 -0.47 19.42 -17.11
N SER A 92 0.49 19.79 -16.27
CA SER A 92 1.09 21.12 -16.25
C SER A 92 2.54 21.08 -16.76
N ARG A 93 3.04 22.22 -17.27
CA ARG A 93 4.46 22.38 -17.61
C ARG A 93 5.39 22.10 -16.43
N GLU A 94 4.94 22.34 -15.22
CA GLU A 94 5.66 22.06 -13.96
C GLU A 94 6.01 20.57 -13.79
N ALA A 95 5.22 19.67 -14.38
CA ALA A 95 5.46 18.24 -14.37
C ALA A 95 6.42 17.75 -15.45
N LEU A 96 6.94 18.64 -16.29
CA LEU A 96 7.79 18.31 -17.43
C LEU A 96 9.26 18.64 -17.18
N ASN A 97 10.13 17.97 -17.92
CA ASN A 97 11.53 18.36 -18.11
C ASN A 97 11.63 19.51 -19.12
N THR A 98 12.81 20.09 -19.26
CA THR A 98 13.10 21.17 -20.23
C THR A 98 12.89 20.74 -21.68
N ASP A 99 13.05 19.46 -21.99
CA ASP A 99 12.81 18.84 -23.30
C ASP A 99 11.34 18.47 -23.57
N GLY A 100 10.42 18.79 -22.63
CA GLY A 100 9.01 18.49 -22.73
C GLY A 100 8.64 17.05 -22.34
N THR A 101 9.58 16.20 -21.95
CA THR A 101 9.29 14.85 -21.46
C THR A 101 8.74 14.87 -20.05
N LEU A 102 7.87 13.88 -19.71
CA LEU A 102 7.30 13.78 -18.39
C LEU A 102 8.34 13.43 -17.33
N ASN A 103 8.43 14.23 -16.29
CA ASN A 103 9.22 13.93 -15.09
C ASN A 103 8.33 13.43 -13.97
N TYR A 104 8.44 12.15 -13.62
CA TYR A 104 7.58 11.54 -12.61
C TYR A 104 7.70 12.19 -11.23
N THR A 105 8.90 12.58 -10.81
CA THR A 105 9.11 13.23 -9.51
C THR A 105 8.43 14.60 -9.45
N LYS A 106 8.60 15.41 -10.52
CA LYS A 106 7.91 16.71 -10.66
C LYS A 106 6.39 16.52 -10.74
N LEU A 107 5.93 15.50 -11.46
CA LEU A 107 4.51 15.18 -11.53
C LEU A 107 3.92 14.89 -10.15
N ILE A 108 4.55 14.05 -9.34
CA ILE A 108 4.08 13.77 -7.98
C ILE A 108 4.08 15.04 -7.13
N THR A 109 5.11 15.87 -7.22
CA THR A 109 5.18 17.17 -6.53
C THR A 109 4.01 18.06 -6.95
N TYR A 110 3.80 18.25 -8.26
CA TYR A 110 2.66 19.01 -8.81
C TYR A 110 1.31 18.53 -8.29
N LEU A 111 1.08 17.21 -8.29
CA LEU A 111 -0.18 16.64 -7.79
C LEU A 111 -0.38 16.84 -6.28
N THR A 112 0.69 16.70 -5.49
CA THR A 112 0.61 16.83 -4.03
C THR A 112 0.53 18.27 -3.54
N GLU A 113 0.90 19.24 -4.39
CA GLU A 113 0.81 20.68 -4.14
C GLU A 113 -0.47 21.31 -4.73
N ASN A 114 -1.24 20.57 -5.54
CA ASN A 114 -2.46 21.08 -6.15
C ASN A 114 -3.58 21.24 -5.10
N ALA A 115 -3.92 22.48 -4.77
CA ALA A 115 -4.87 22.82 -3.72
C ALA A 115 -6.27 22.27 -3.97
N ALA A 116 -6.79 22.38 -5.20
CA ALA A 116 -8.14 21.89 -5.55
C ALA A 116 -8.22 20.35 -5.42
N ARG A 117 -7.18 19.66 -5.88
CA ARG A 117 -7.06 18.20 -5.74
C ARG A 117 -7.01 17.78 -4.27
N ASN A 118 -6.22 18.47 -3.47
CA ASN A 118 -6.09 18.17 -2.03
C ASN A 118 -7.39 18.42 -1.29
N GLN A 119 -8.13 19.48 -1.63
CA GLN A 119 -9.46 19.74 -1.07
C GLN A 119 -10.44 18.63 -1.44
N LEU A 120 -10.49 18.21 -2.73
CA LEU A 120 -11.32 17.08 -3.17
C LEU A 120 -11.00 15.79 -2.39
N ILE A 121 -9.72 15.50 -2.16
CA ILE A 121 -9.30 14.34 -1.37
C ILE A 121 -9.81 14.47 0.07
N ALA A 122 -9.60 15.62 0.72
CA ALA A 122 -10.01 15.86 2.10
C ALA A 122 -11.54 15.75 2.26
N ASP A 123 -12.31 16.30 1.32
CA ASP A 123 -13.78 16.26 1.29
C ASP A 123 -14.31 14.83 1.06
N SER A 124 -13.53 13.98 0.39
CA SER A 124 -13.87 12.57 0.16
C SER A 124 -13.66 11.69 1.40
N ILE A 125 -12.98 12.17 2.44
CA ILE A 125 -12.68 11.36 3.63
C ILE A 125 -13.92 11.23 4.51
N GLU A 126 -14.48 10.03 4.55
CA GLU A 126 -15.66 9.70 5.35
C GLU A 126 -15.34 9.62 6.86
N GLN A 127 -16.37 9.77 7.70
CA GLN A 127 -16.25 9.59 9.15
C GLN A 127 -16.20 8.10 9.56
N ARG A 128 -15.33 7.34 8.92
CA ARG A 128 -15.09 5.90 9.14
C ARG A 128 -13.62 5.64 9.46
N PRO A 129 -13.28 4.52 10.13
CA PRO A 129 -11.89 4.13 10.34
C PRO A 129 -11.14 4.02 9.00
N SER A 130 -10.18 4.92 8.79
CA SER A 130 -9.60 5.18 7.47
C SER A 130 -8.09 5.08 7.47
N LEU A 131 -7.54 4.56 6.36
CA LEU A 131 -6.12 4.59 6.01
C LEU A 131 -5.90 5.50 4.81
N ILE A 132 -5.14 6.57 5.01
CA ILE A 132 -4.82 7.55 3.97
C ILE A 132 -3.34 7.40 3.60
N LEU A 133 -3.07 7.05 2.35
CA LEU A 133 -1.73 6.74 1.86
C LEU A 133 -1.25 7.74 0.84
N SER A 134 -0.01 8.19 1.00
CA SER A 134 0.70 9.06 0.06
C SER A 134 2.17 8.67 -0.08
N ASP A 135 2.81 9.03 -1.19
CA ASP A 135 4.26 8.95 -1.37
C ASP A 135 5.04 10.08 -0.66
N ARG A 136 4.34 11.13 -0.19
CA ARG A 136 4.94 12.33 0.41
C ARG A 136 4.39 12.62 1.80
N LEU A 137 5.28 12.81 2.78
CA LEU A 137 4.89 13.16 4.14
C LEU A 137 4.21 14.54 4.20
N ASN A 138 4.80 15.56 3.56
CA ASN A 138 4.23 16.89 3.52
C ASN A 138 2.80 16.89 2.94
N HIS A 139 2.52 16.03 1.95
CA HIS A 139 1.16 15.89 1.43
C HIS A 139 0.19 15.36 2.48
N LEU A 140 0.60 14.39 3.31
CA LEU A 140 -0.23 13.89 4.41
C LEU A 140 -0.50 14.99 5.44
N GLU A 141 0.50 15.85 5.76
CA GLU A 141 0.34 17.01 6.64
C GLU A 141 -0.68 18.02 6.07
N VAL A 142 -0.59 18.31 4.78
CA VAL A 142 -1.57 19.17 4.08
C VAL A 142 -2.97 18.59 4.16
N LEU A 143 -3.15 17.30 3.85
CA LEU A 143 -4.46 16.66 3.93
C LEU A 143 -5.04 16.68 5.35
N ILE A 144 -4.22 16.44 6.38
CA ILE A 144 -4.64 16.56 7.78
C ILE A 144 -5.10 17.99 8.07
N SER A 145 -4.38 19.01 7.60
CA SER A 145 -4.72 20.40 7.83
C SER A 145 -6.04 20.82 7.20
N LEU A 146 -6.42 20.20 6.09
CA LEU A 146 -7.69 20.45 5.38
C LEU A 146 -8.90 19.76 6.02
N LEU A 147 -8.68 18.77 6.91
CA LEU A 147 -9.80 18.10 7.58
C LEU A 147 -10.57 19.06 8.49
N PRO A 148 -11.90 18.90 8.65
CA PRO A 148 -12.67 19.57 9.67
C PRO A 148 -12.05 19.36 11.07
N ALA A 149 -12.15 20.37 11.93
CA ALA A 149 -11.53 20.34 13.28
C ALA A 149 -11.92 19.11 14.11
N GLY A 150 -13.18 18.66 13.98
CA GLY A 150 -13.68 17.44 14.63
C GLY A 150 -13.00 16.17 14.14
N MET A 151 -12.66 16.07 12.86
CA MET A 151 -11.96 14.92 12.29
C MET A 151 -10.46 14.99 12.54
N ARG A 152 -9.88 16.19 12.51
CA ARG A 152 -8.43 16.42 12.69
C ARG A 152 -7.92 15.91 14.03
N LYS A 153 -8.68 16.09 15.11
CA LYS A 153 -8.35 15.60 16.46
C LYS A 153 -8.25 14.06 16.51
N ASP A 154 -8.98 13.36 15.63
CA ASP A 154 -9.00 11.89 15.54
C ASP A 154 -7.99 11.36 14.50
N ALA A 155 -7.16 12.24 13.92
CA ALA A 155 -6.10 11.87 12.99
C ALA A 155 -4.80 11.55 13.73
N VAL A 156 -4.07 10.57 13.20
CA VAL A 156 -2.69 10.25 13.56
C VAL A 156 -1.87 10.05 12.31
N MET A 157 -0.60 10.44 12.34
CA MET A 157 0.32 10.23 11.25
C MET A 157 1.51 9.40 11.72
N ILE A 158 1.88 8.40 10.92
CA ILE A 158 3.08 7.59 11.13
C ILE A 158 4.00 7.69 9.92
N SER A 159 5.30 7.66 10.18
CA SER A 159 6.31 7.75 9.12
C SER A 159 7.47 6.78 9.34
N GLY A 160 8.13 6.37 8.25
CA GLY A 160 9.34 5.56 8.29
C GLY A 160 10.53 6.27 8.97
N LYS A 161 10.43 7.59 9.20
CA LYS A 161 11.44 8.38 9.95
C LYS A 161 11.38 8.14 11.47
N MET A 162 10.32 7.53 11.98
CA MET A 162 10.17 7.17 13.41
C MET A 162 11.07 5.96 13.78
N THR A 163 12.39 6.12 13.63
CA THR A 163 13.38 5.04 13.86
C THR A 163 13.97 5.05 15.25
N THR A 164 13.94 6.18 15.95
CA THR A 164 14.42 6.30 17.33
C THR A 164 13.56 5.49 18.30
N LYS A 165 14.06 5.18 19.48
CA LYS A 165 13.29 4.47 20.52
C LYS A 165 11.97 5.20 20.82
N LYS A 166 12.03 6.53 20.96
CA LYS A 166 10.85 7.38 21.16
C LYS A 166 9.90 7.32 19.97
N GLY A 167 10.39 7.50 18.75
CA GLY A 167 9.57 7.45 17.53
C GLY A 167 8.88 6.09 17.32
N LYS A 168 9.57 4.99 17.63
CA LYS A 168 8.96 3.65 17.60
C LYS A 168 7.83 3.51 18.62
N ALA A 169 8.01 4.04 19.85
CA ALA A 169 6.96 4.04 20.86
C ALA A 169 5.76 4.91 20.45
N GLU A 170 5.99 6.09 19.86
CA GLU A 170 4.93 6.97 19.32
C GLU A 170 4.17 6.28 18.18
N ARG A 171 4.88 5.58 17.28
CA ARG A 171 4.25 4.79 16.21
C ARG A 171 3.35 3.68 16.77
N GLU A 172 3.85 2.91 17.76
CA GLU A 172 3.06 1.83 18.36
C GLU A 172 1.84 2.38 19.11
N GLN A 173 1.99 3.50 19.84
CA GLN A 173 0.87 4.18 20.50
C GLN A 173 -0.18 4.63 19.48
N ALA A 174 0.24 5.22 18.34
CA ALA A 174 -0.68 5.62 17.28
C ALA A 174 -1.46 4.42 16.70
N LEU A 175 -0.81 3.28 16.52
CA LEU A 175 -1.47 2.06 16.06
C LEU A 175 -2.44 1.50 17.10
N GLU A 176 -2.08 1.56 18.39
CA GLU A 176 -2.97 1.14 19.48
C GLU A 176 -4.19 2.05 19.61
N ASP A 177 -4.01 3.36 19.48
CA ASP A 177 -5.11 4.33 19.45
C ASP A 177 -6.07 4.08 18.27
N MET A 178 -5.54 3.58 17.13
CA MET A 178 -6.36 3.14 16.00
C MET A 178 -7.08 1.80 16.27
N ARG A 179 -6.41 0.82 16.90
CA ARG A 179 -7.01 -0.50 17.25
C ARG A 179 -8.13 -0.35 18.26
N SER A 180 -7.91 0.45 19.30
CA SER A 180 -8.92 0.71 20.33
C SER A 180 -10.07 1.62 19.89
N GLY A 181 -9.93 2.32 18.74
CA GLY A 181 -10.92 3.26 18.23
C GLY A 181 -10.89 4.64 18.83
N LYS A 182 -9.89 4.93 19.63
CA LYS A 182 -9.62 6.28 20.14
C LYS A 182 -9.27 7.25 19.02
N LYS A 183 -8.66 6.75 17.94
CA LYS A 183 -8.37 7.47 16.70
C LYS A 183 -9.04 6.78 15.51
N LYS A 184 -9.37 7.56 14.46
CA LYS A 184 -10.11 7.07 13.29
C LYS A 184 -9.33 7.19 11.97
N TYR A 185 -8.43 8.14 11.84
CA TYR A 185 -7.76 8.46 10.58
C TYR A 185 -6.27 8.22 10.70
N LEU A 186 -5.78 7.19 10.02
CA LEU A 186 -4.36 6.85 9.98
C LEU A 186 -3.75 7.34 8.68
N PHE A 187 -2.85 8.30 8.78
CA PHE A 187 -2.08 8.83 7.66
C PHE A 187 -0.70 8.18 7.63
N ALA A 188 -0.33 7.58 6.51
CA ALA A 188 0.94 6.87 6.37
C ALA A 188 1.49 6.92 4.94
N THR A 189 2.79 6.66 4.79
CA THR A 189 3.37 6.44 3.47
C THR A 189 3.12 5.01 2.98
N TYR A 190 3.09 4.80 1.64
CA TYR A 190 2.94 3.45 1.07
C TYR A 190 3.98 2.46 1.56
N SER A 191 5.21 2.90 1.84
CA SER A 191 6.26 2.04 2.40
C SER A 191 5.85 1.42 3.74
N LEU A 192 5.20 2.21 4.61
CA LEU A 192 4.72 1.73 5.90
C LEU A 192 3.51 0.80 5.78
N ALA A 193 2.65 1.01 4.79
CA ALA A 193 1.53 0.09 4.53
C ALA A 193 2.01 -1.33 4.20
N LYS A 194 3.23 -1.46 3.65
CA LYS A 194 3.90 -2.75 3.41
C LYS A 194 4.44 -3.41 4.70
N GLU A 195 4.78 -2.62 5.71
CA GLU A 195 5.55 -3.06 6.90
C GLU A 195 4.68 -3.49 8.10
N GLY A 196 3.54 -4.14 7.86
CA GLY A 196 2.81 -4.76 8.96
C GLY A 196 1.88 -3.82 9.75
N LEU A 197 1.16 -2.93 9.06
CA LEU A 197 0.02 -2.22 9.67
C LEU A 197 -1.07 -3.22 10.06
N ASP A 198 -1.15 -3.54 11.34
CA ASP A 198 -2.18 -4.41 11.89
C ASP A 198 -3.26 -3.62 12.64
N VAL A 199 -4.26 -3.15 11.88
CA VAL A 199 -5.43 -2.44 12.40
C VAL A 199 -6.68 -3.00 11.71
N PRO A 200 -7.27 -4.10 12.19
CA PRO A 200 -8.35 -4.82 11.51
C PRO A 200 -9.62 -3.99 11.28
N ARG A 201 -9.87 -3.00 12.14
CA ARG A 201 -11.06 -2.15 12.04
C ARG A 201 -11.05 -1.13 10.89
N LEU A 202 -9.94 -0.99 10.13
CA LEU A 202 -9.88 -0.08 8.97
C LEU A 202 -10.91 -0.48 7.92
N GLU A 203 -11.76 0.47 7.52
CA GLU A 203 -12.85 0.26 6.56
C GLU A 203 -12.65 1.02 5.26
N ARG A 204 -11.91 2.14 5.29
CA ARG A 204 -11.67 3.00 4.14
C ARG A 204 -10.19 3.09 3.84
N LEU A 205 -9.86 3.04 2.55
CA LEU A 205 -8.51 3.23 2.04
C LEU A 205 -8.53 4.38 1.03
N TYR A 206 -7.63 5.32 1.17
CA TYR A 206 -7.47 6.44 0.23
C TYR A 206 -6.09 6.38 -0.42
N LEU A 207 -6.04 6.09 -1.71
CA LEU A 207 -4.80 6.07 -2.51
C LEU A 207 -4.59 7.48 -3.09
N THR A 208 -3.99 8.38 -2.30
CA THR A 208 -3.97 9.81 -2.59
C THR A 208 -2.89 10.24 -3.59
N THR A 209 -1.87 9.40 -3.82
CA THR A 209 -0.89 9.59 -4.90
C THR A 209 -0.90 8.38 -5.84
N PRO A 210 -0.59 8.58 -7.13
CA PRO A 210 -0.60 7.51 -8.11
C PRO A 210 0.35 6.37 -7.73
N GLN A 211 -0.17 5.16 -7.73
CA GLN A 211 0.60 3.94 -7.45
C GLN A 211 0.38 2.93 -8.59
N LYS A 212 1.45 2.28 -9.06
CA LYS A 212 1.40 1.27 -10.12
C LYS A 212 1.92 -0.11 -9.72
N ASP A 213 2.62 -0.18 -8.59
CA ASP A 213 3.22 -1.42 -8.09
C ASP A 213 2.12 -2.35 -7.59
N TYR A 214 2.05 -3.55 -8.19
CA TYR A 214 1.06 -4.57 -7.85
C TYR A 214 1.08 -4.95 -6.37
N ALA A 215 2.28 -5.18 -5.81
CA ALA A 215 2.42 -5.61 -4.42
C ALA A 215 1.96 -4.52 -3.45
N VAL A 216 2.30 -3.24 -3.73
CA VAL A 216 1.86 -2.10 -2.91
C VAL A 216 0.35 -1.99 -2.88
N VAL A 217 -0.29 -2.04 -4.06
CA VAL A 217 -1.75 -1.92 -4.19
C VAL A 217 -2.44 -3.09 -3.49
N THR A 218 -2.00 -4.33 -3.75
CA THR A 218 -2.55 -5.54 -3.13
C THR A 218 -2.42 -5.50 -1.60
N GLN A 219 -1.25 -5.17 -1.07
CA GLN A 219 -1.03 -5.09 0.37
C GLN A 219 -1.86 -3.97 1.01
N SER A 220 -2.01 -2.81 0.34
CA SER A 220 -2.84 -1.71 0.83
C SER A 220 -4.31 -2.12 0.93
N ILE A 221 -4.85 -2.78 -0.09
CA ILE A 221 -6.22 -3.32 -0.10
C ILE A 221 -6.39 -4.35 1.02
N GLY A 222 -5.43 -5.25 1.20
CA GLY A 222 -5.43 -6.27 2.25
C GLY A 222 -5.55 -5.68 3.66
N ARG A 223 -5.11 -4.42 3.89
CA ARG A 223 -5.25 -3.77 5.21
C ARG A 223 -6.71 -3.51 5.58
N ILE A 224 -7.55 -3.19 4.60
CA ILE A 224 -8.98 -2.94 4.84
C ILE A 224 -9.86 -4.15 4.55
N ALA A 225 -9.33 -5.21 3.99
CA ALA A 225 -10.10 -6.43 3.67
C ALA A 225 -10.30 -7.36 4.87
N ARG A 226 -9.59 -7.16 5.99
CA ARG A 226 -9.71 -8.01 7.18
C ARG A 226 -11.08 -7.91 7.82
N THR A 227 -11.63 -9.02 8.26
CA THR A 227 -12.88 -9.04 9.04
C THR A 227 -12.68 -8.43 10.42
N PHE A 228 -13.67 -7.70 10.88
CA PHE A 228 -13.73 -7.12 12.22
C PHE A 228 -15.19 -6.95 12.63
N GLU A 229 -15.51 -7.14 13.91
CA GLU A 229 -16.87 -7.02 14.42
C GLU A 229 -17.42 -5.60 14.20
N GLY A 230 -18.64 -5.50 13.67
CA GLY A 230 -19.29 -4.23 13.33
C GLY A 230 -18.75 -3.52 12.10
N LYS A 231 -17.76 -4.11 11.39
CA LYS A 231 -17.23 -3.55 10.15
C LYS A 231 -18.19 -3.81 9.00
N SER A 232 -18.52 -2.76 8.28
CA SER A 232 -19.31 -2.81 7.04
C SER A 232 -18.40 -2.72 5.82
N ASP A 233 -18.99 -2.81 4.64
CA ASP A 233 -18.35 -2.84 3.32
C ASP A 233 -17.07 -1.99 3.20
N PRO A 234 -15.87 -2.61 3.13
CA PRO A 234 -14.63 -1.88 2.96
C PRO A 234 -14.55 -1.27 1.56
N ILE A 235 -14.17 0.01 1.47
CA ILE A 235 -14.06 0.75 0.21
C ILE A 235 -12.67 1.37 0.09
N ALA A 236 -12.06 1.22 -1.10
CA ALA A 236 -10.85 1.90 -1.49
C ALA A 236 -11.15 3.01 -2.50
N TYR A 237 -10.85 4.24 -2.14
CA TYR A 237 -10.92 5.43 -3.00
C TYR A 237 -9.62 5.55 -3.80
N ASP A 238 -9.75 5.56 -5.11
CA ASP A 238 -8.63 5.69 -6.03
C ASP A 238 -8.77 6.99 -6.82
N PHE A 239 -7.91 7.97 -6.53
CA PHE A 239 -7.93 9.28 -7.18
C PHE A 239 -7.24 9.21 -8.53
N VAL A 240 -8.03 9.48 -9.59
CA VAL A 240 -7.62 9.36 -10.99
C VAL A 240 -7.48 10.75 -11.60
N ASP A 241 -6.25 11.15 -11.88
CA ASP A 241 -5.95 12.42 -12.52
C ASP A 241 -6.05 12.28 -14.04
N ASP A 242 -6.56 13.32 -14.73
CA ASP A 242 -6.78 13.33 -16.18
C ASP A 242 -5.47 13.60 -16.95
N ILE A 243 -4.51 12.76 -16.72
CA ILE A 243 -3.18 12.75 -17.34
C ILE A 243 -2.96 11.39 -17.99
N ALA A 244 -2.73 11.33 -19.29
CA ALA A 244 -2.67 10.10 -20.08
C ALA A 244 -1.79 8.98 -19.44
N TYR A 245 -0.63 9.37 -18.89
CA TYR A 245 0.25 8.45 -18.18
C TYR A 245 -0.41 7.86 -16.92
N LEU A 246 -1.14 8.67 -16.14
CA LEU A 246 -1.80 8.26 -14.91
C LEU A 246 -3.07 7.44 -15.17
N VAL A 247 -3.81 7.79 -16.21
CA VAL A 247 -4.95 6.98 -16.71
C VAL A 247 -4.46 5.57 -17.11
N LYS A 248 -3.32 5.48 -17.82
CA LYS A 248 -2.70 4.18 -18.14
C LYS A 248 -2.29 3.41 -16.88
N SER A 249 -1.76 4.10 -15.87
CA SER A 249 -1.41 3.50 -14.57
C SER A 249 -2.65 3.03 -13.82
N TYR A 250 -3.74 3.80 -13.85
CA TYR A 250 -5.03 3.41 -13.28
C TYR A 250 -5.59 2.13 -13.95
N LYS A 251 -5.56 2.03 -15.28
CA LYS A 251 -5.96 0.79 -16.00
C LYS A 251 -5.17 -0.44 -15.53
N LYS A 252 -3.89 -0.29 -15.19
CA LYS A 252 -3.09 -1.37 -14.58
C LYS A 252 -3.58 -1.70 -13.18
N ARG A 253 -3.93 -0.69 -12.35
CA ARG A 253 -4.53 -0.94 -11.03
C ARG A 253 -5.86 -1.66 -11.14
N CYS A 254 -6.70 -1.34 -12.12
CA CYS A 254 -7.96 -2.07 -12.36
C CYS A 254 -7.73 -3.58 -12.57
N THR A 255 -6.66 -3.95 -13.28
CA THR A 255 -6.27 -5.36 -13.42
C THR A 255 -5.88 -5.98 -12.06
N THR A 256 -5.15 -5.23 -11.24
CA THR A 256 -4.80 -5.66 -9.87
C THR A 256 -6.06 -5.83 -9.01
N TYR A 257 -6.98 -4.88 -9.05
CA TYR A 257 -8.24 -4.94 -8.29
C TYR A 257 -9.06 -6.19 -8.64
N ARG A 258 -9.21 -6.47 -9.95
CA ARG A 258 -9.92 -7.69 -10.40
C ARG A 258 -9.23 -8.97 -9.92
N LYS A 259 -7.90 -9.03 -9.98
CA LYS A 259 -7.12 -10.18 -9.49
C LYS A 259 -7.25 -10.39 -7.97
N ASN A 260 -7.50 -9.34 -7.21
CA ASN A 260 -7.75 -9.40 -5.77
C ASN A 260 -9.24 -9.59 -5.42
N GLY A 261 -10.11 -9.89 -6.39
CA GLY A 261 -11.53 -10.12 -6.16
C GLY A 261 -12.32 -8.87 -5.74
N CYS A 262 -11.77 -7.67 -6.00
CA CYS A 262 -12.46 -6.42 -5.72
C CYS A 262 -13.59 -6.18 -6.72
N TYR A 263 -14.65 -5.49 -6.27
CA TYR A 263 -15.72 -5.01 -7.14
C TYR A 263 -15.66 -3.49 -7.29
N PHE A 264 -16.22 -2.97 -8.40
CA PHE A 264 -16.28 -1.52 -8.62
C PHE A 264 -17.63 -0.97 -8.14
N VAL A 265 -17.55 0.03 -7.27
CA VAL A 265 -18.72 0.78 -6.82
C VAL A 265 -19.13 1.70 -7.96
N LYS A 266 -20.38 1.57 -8.45
CA LYS A 266 -20.91 2.44 -9.50
C LYS A 266 -21.31 3.78 -8.89
N GLU A 267 -20.64 4.85 -9.25
CA GLU A 267 -21.33 6.13 -9.33
C GLU A 267 -22.26 6.10 -10.55
N GLY A 268 -23.35 6.86 -10.53
CA GLY A 268 -24.34 6.94 -11.62
C GLY A 268 -23.80 7.48 -12.96
N GLY A 269 -22.68 6.99 -13.41
CA GLY A 269 -21.97 7.32 -14.64
C GLY A 269 -20.93 6.25 -14.97
N THR A 270 -20.68 6.05 -16.25
CA THR A 270 -19.82 5.04 -16.86
C THR A 270 -18.52 4.77 -16.09
N SER A 271 -18.37 3.54 -15.58
CA SER A 271 -17.11 3.08 -14.99
C SER A 271 -15.98 3.21 -16.03
N PRO A 272 -14.88 3.94 -15.75
CA PRO A 272 -13.76 4.04 -16.68
C PRO A 272 -12.98 2.72 -16.85
N CYS A 273 -13.44 1.64 -16.21
CA CYS A 273 -12.91 0.28 -16.31
C CYS A 273 -13.85 -0.71 -16.99
N ALA A 274 -14.95 -0.23 -17.62
CA ALA A 274 -15.82 -1.05 -18.47
C ALA A 274 -15.18 -1.35 -19.80
#